data_6f3dd8d10f53eefadb710ab4711ee120
#
_entry.id   6f3dd8d10f53eefadb710ab4711ee120
#
_cell.length_a   1.000
_cell.length_b   1.000
_cell.length_c   1.000
_cell.angle_alpha   90.00
_cell.angle_beta   90.00
_cell.angle_gamma   90.00
#
_symmetry.space_group_name_H-M   'P 1'
#
loop_
_entity.id
_entity.type
_entity.pdbx_description
1 polymer ?
#
loop_
_entity_poly.entity_id
_entity_poly.type
_entity_poly.pdbx_seq_one_letter_code
_entity_poly.pdbx_strand_id
1 'polypeptide(L)'
;MSSKDPVNWMLAEAVDSLARAERLRQQFFSLRPSASSRETSWEPPIDVLETDREILILVALPGVDPNQVEAIIDSGTLIISGRRVLPVELRNARIHRLELPQGRFERRIVLPTGRYAVSRFAMNGCVALRLSKST
;
A
#
# COMPACT_ATOMS: atom_id res chain seq x y z
N MET A 1 21.40 4.53 19.21
CA MET A 1 21.11 4.46 18.70
C MET A 1 20.22 3.73 18.58
N SER A 2 19.78 3.43 19.18
CA SER A 2 19.04 2.59 19.06
C SER A 2 17.73 2.74 18.55
N SER A 3 17.37 3.86 18.09
CA SER A 3 16.21 4.07 17.28
C SER A 3 16.17 3.12 16.08
N LYS A 4 17.22 2.38 15.89
CA LYS A 4 17.30 1.38 14.83
C LYS A 4 17.28 -0.03 15.35
N ASP A 5 16.81 -0.22 16.56
CA ASP A 5 16.62 -1.55 17.08
C ASP A 5 15.57 -2.26 16.22
N PRO A 6 15.92 -3.33 15.48
CA PRO A 6 14.98 -4.01 14.61
C PRO A 6 13.77 -4.56 15.34
N VAL A 7 13.94 -4.96 16.60
CA VAL A 7 12.84 -5.53 17.38
C VAL A 7 11.78 -4.46 17.66
N ASN A 8 12.22 -3.28 18.11
CA ASN A 8 11.29 -2.19 18.39
C ASN A 8 10.58 -1.71 17.12
N TRP A 9 11.31 -1.65 16.01
CA TRP A 9 10.72 -1.24 14.75
C TRP A 9 9.68 -2.26 14.29
N MET A 10 10.01 -3.55 14.39
CA MET A 10 9.08 -4.61 13.98
C MET A 10 7.83 -4.63 14.84
N LEU A 11 7.96 -4.42 16.14
CA LEU A 11 6.81 -4.39 17.04
C LEU A 11 5.91 -3.19 16.74
N ALA A 12 6.50 -2.03 16.50
CA ALA A 12 5.73 -0.84 16.15
C ALA A 12 4.98 -1.04 14.84
N GLU A 13 5.63 -1.65 13.85
CA GLU A 13 4.99 -1.94 12.57
C GLU A 13 3.89 -2.98 12.71
N ALA A 14 4.08 -3.99 13.55
CA ALA A 14 3.07 -5.01 13.76
C ALA A 14 1.80 -4.42 14.38
N VAL A 15 1.95 -3.55 15.38
CA VAL A 15 0.81 -2.88 16.01
C VAL A 15 0.10 -1.98 15.00
N ASP A 16 0.87 -1.26 14.21
CA ASP A 16 0.32 -0.38 13.18
C ASP A 16 -0.44 -1.17 12.11
N SER A 17 0.10 -2.32 11.72
CA SER A 17 -0.54 -3.20 10.74
C SER A 17 -1.87 -3.75 11.27
N LEU A 18 -1.93 -4.12 12.54
CA LEU A 18 -3.17 -4.57 13.16
C LEU A 18 -4.22 -3.47 13.16
N ALA A 19 -3.82 -2.25 13.50
CA ALA A 19 -4.73 -1.11 13.50
C ALA A 19 -5.26 -0.83 12.10
N ARG A 20 -4.41 -0.97 11.08
CA ARG A 20 -4.83 -0.79 9.69
C ARG A 20 -5.79 -1.88 9.23
N ALA A 21 -5.52 -3.12 9.60
CA ALA A 21 -6.39 -4.24 9.26
C ALA A 21 -7.77 -4.07 9.88
N GLU A 22 -7.83 -3.58 11.12
CA GLU A 22 -9.09 -3.31 11.78
C GLU A 22 -9.86 -2.20 11.09
N ARG A 23 -9.19 -1.12 10.70
CA ARG A 23 -9.83 -0.04 9.95
C ARG A 23 -10.36 -0.51 8.62
N LEU A 24 -9.59 -1.33 7.93
CA LEU A 24 -9.98 -1.88 6.64
C LEU A 24 -11.24 -2.74 6.78
N ARG A 25 -11.27 -3.60 7.80
CA ARG A 25 -12.43 -4.42 8.08
C ARG A 25 -13.65 -3.58 8.40
N GLN A 26 -13.49 -2.53 9.18
CA GLN A 26 -14.57 -1.61 9.48
C GLN A 26 -15.10 -0.93 8.22
N GLN A 27 -14.23 -0.57 7.30
CA GLN A 27 -14.65 0.01 6.04
C GLN A 27 -15.53 -0.95 5.25
N PHE A 28 -15.22 -2.24 5.25
CA PHE A 28 -16.04 -3.23 4.57
C PHE A 28 -17.41 -3.40 5.20
N PHE A 29 -17.47 -3.39 6.51
CA PHE A 29 -18.73 -3.57 7.20
C PHE A 29 -19.58 -2.32 7.25
N SER A 30 -18.98 -1.16 7.10
CA SER A 30 -19.69 0.10 7.06
C SER A 30 -19.99 0.58 5.66
N LEU A 31 -20.03 -0.33 4.70
CA LEU A 31 -20.42 0.00 3.34
C LEU A 31 -21.88 0.44 3.32
N ARG A 32 -22.10 1.60 3.83
CA ARG A 32 -23.31 2.30 3.49
C ARG A 32 -23.08 2.93 2.13
N PRO A 33 -24.04 2.88 1.24
CA PRO A 33 -24.02 3.75 0.09
C PRO A 33 -24.20 5.16 0.64
N SER A 34 -23.19 5.66 1.30
CA SER A 34 -23.26 7.03 1.72
C SER A 34 -23.25 7.86 0.47
N ALA A 35 -24.14 8.77 0.44
CA ALA A 35 -24.23 9.77 -0.60
C ALA A 35 -22.98 10.66 -0.65
N SER A 36 -21.98 10.41 0.14
CA SER A 36 -20.77 11.17 0.03
C SER A 36 -20.06 10.74 -1.24
N SER A 37 -19.87 11.67 -2.12
CA SER A 37 -19.12 11.53 -3.33
C SER A 37 -17.63 11.27 -3.06
N ARG A 38 -17.23 11.12 -1.80
CA ARG A 38 -15.84 10.85 -1.46
C ARG A 38 -15.59 9.36 -1.59
N GLU A 39 -14.70 9.03 -2.48
CA GLU A 39 -14.22 7.68 -2.55
C GLU A 39 -13.57 7.32 -1.24
N THR A 40 -13.99 6.19 -0.68
CA THR A 40 -13.29 5.64 0.46
C THR A 40 -11.95 5.13 -0.03
N SER A 41 -10.89 5.59 0.61
CA SER A 41 -9.56 5.11 0.37
C SER A 41 -9.30 3.94 1.28
N TRP A 42 -8.63 2.92 0.78
CA TRP A 42 -8.17 1.81 1.60
C TRP A 42 -6.64 1.78 1.61
N GLU A 43 -6.10 1.18 2.65
CA GLU A 43 -4.66 1.11 2.84
C GLU A 43 -4.19 -0.33 2.61
N PRO A 44 -3.43 -0.59 1.54
CA PRO A 44 -2.93 -1.94 1.30
C PRO A 44 -1.87 -2.32 2.34
N PRO A 45 -1.83 -3.60 2.73
CA PRO A 45 -0.76 -4.10 3.59
C PRO A 45 0.58 -4.00 2.87
N ILE A 46 1.62 -3.76 3.62
CA ILE A 46 2.97 -3.65 3.07
C ILE A 46 3.98 -4.42 3.92
N ASP A 47 5.04 -4.86 3.26
CA ASP A 47 6.26 -5.30 3.91
C ASP A 47 7.35 -4.30 3.56
N VAL A 48 8.16 -3.92 4.53
CA VAL A 48 9.28 -3.00 4.31
C VAL A 48 10.54 -3.72 4.78
N LEU A 49 11.47 -3.92 3.86
CA LEU A 49 12.71 -4.64 4.12
C LEU A 49 13.88 -3.73 3.73
N GLU A 50 14.84 -3.59 4.60
CA GLU A 50 15.95 -2.68 4.37
C GLU A 50 17.29 -3.41 4.43
N THR A 51 18.15 -3.10 3.46
CA THR A 51 19.55 -3.51 3.46
C THR A 51 20.43 -2.26 3.48
N ASP A 52 21.74 -2.44 3.46
CA ASP A 52 22.65 -1.30 3.42
C ASP A 52 22.50 -0.49 2.12
N ARG A 53 21.97 -1.09 1.07
CA ARG A 53 21.94 -0.48 -0.26
C ARG A 53 20.56 -0.05 -0.70
N GLU A 54 19.51 -0.65 -0.16
CA GLU A 54 18.17 -0.41 -0.67
C GLU A 54 17.11 -0.67 0.37
N ILE A 55 15.93 -0.12 0.11
CA ILE A 55 14.72 -0.48 0.82
C ILE A 55 13.80 -1.14 -0.21
N LEU A 56 13.30 -2.33 0.12
CA LEU A 56 12.34 -3.03 -0.71
C LEU A 56 10.98 -2.99 -0.01
N ILE A 57 9.98 -2.51 -0.72
CA ILE A 57 8.63 -2.42 -0.19
C ILE A 57 7.72 -3.30 -1.05
N LEU A 58 7.08 -4.26 -0.42
CA LEU A 58 6.10 -5.11 -1.09
C LEU A 58 4.71 -4.62 -0.71
N VAL A 59 3.90 -4.32 -1.71
CA VAL A 59 2.56 -3.79 -1.50
C VAL A 59 1.55 -4.82 -2.01
N ALA A 60 0.67 -5.27 -1.13
CA ALA A 60 -0.34 -6.26 -1.51
C ALA A 60 -1.49 -5.55 -2.23
N LEU A 61 -1.49 -5.64 -3.55
CA LEU A 61 -2.46 -4.97 -4.40
C LEU A 61 -3.10 -5.96 -5.39
N PRO A 62 -3.90 -6.90 -4.89
CA PRO A 62 -4.52 -7.89 -5.77
C PRO A 62 -5.48 -7.20 -6.75
N GLY A 63 -5.35 -7.55 -8.01
CA GLY A 63 -6.22 -7.00 -9.05
C GLY A 63 -5.84 -5.61 -9.52
N VAL A 64 -4.68 -5.09 -9.11
CA VAL A 64 -4.20 -3.77 -9.55
C VAL A 64 -3.06 -3.96 -10.54
N ASP A 65 -3.14 -3.27 -11.65
CA ASP A 65 -2.05 -3.26 -12.63
C ASP A 65 -0.86 -2.50 -12.06
N PRO A 66 0.33 -3.11 -11.97
CA PRO A 66 1.51 -2.42 -11.42
C PRO A 66 1.81 -1.09 -12.13
N ASN A 67 1.49 -0.99 -13.42
CA ASN A 67 1.73 0.24 -14.18
C ASN A 67 0.78 1.37 -13.80
N GLN A 68 -0.28 1.06 -13.06
CA GLN A 68 -1.25 2.05 -12.59
C GLN A 68 -1.00 2.51 -11.16
N VAL A 69 0.08 2.01 -10.54
CA VAL A 69 0.44 2.40 -9.18
C VAL A 69 1.40 3.57 -9.24
N GLU A 70 1.07 4.63 -8.55
CA GLU A 70 1.94 5.80 -8.41
C GLU A 70 2.72 5.70 -7.11
N ALA A 71 3.99 6.08 -7.16
CA ALA A 71 4.84 6.11 -5.99
C ALA A 71 5.70 7.36 -6.07
N ILE A 72 5.50 8.27 -5.15
CA ILE A 72 6.27 9.51 -5.10
C ILE A 72 6.84 9.71 -3.71
N ILE A 73 7.99 10.38 -3.65
CA ILE A 73 8.59 10.76 -2.37
C ILE A 73 8.45 12.26 -2.22
N ASP A 74 7.81 12.66 -1.14
CA ASP A 74 7.59 14.06 -0.83
C ASP A 74 7.99 14.31 0.62
N SER A 75 8.99 15.15 0.84
CA SER A 75 9.46 15.52 2.18
C SER A 75 9.76 14.30 3.06
N GLY A 76 10.44 13.32 2.50
CA GLY A 76 10.84 12.12 3.24
C GLY A 76 9.74 11.09 3.42
N THR A 77 8.56 11.30 2.84
CA THR A 77 7.45 10.36 2.91
C THR A 77 7.20 9.76 1.53
N LEU A 78 7.18 8.45 1.46
CA LEU A 78 6.79 7.74 0.24
C LEU A 78 5.28 7.62 0.24
N ILE A 79 4.65 8.08 -0.83
CA ILE A 79 3.20 8.02 -1.00
C ILE A 79 2.91 7.07 -2.15
N ILE A 80 2.22 5.99 -1.84
CA ILE A 80 1.81 4.98 -2.81
C ILE A 80 0.32 5.13 -3.01
N SER A 81 -0.12 5.30 -4.24
CA SER A 81 -1.53 5.51 -4.52
C SER A 81 -1.94 4.90 -5.84
N GLY A 82 -3.22 4.73 -6.00
CA GLY A 82 -3.80 4.20 -7.22
C GLY A 82 -5.25 3.81 -6.98
N ARG A 83 -5.76 2.98 -7.87
CA ARG A 83 -7.15 2.56 -7.83
C ARG A 83 -7.27 1.14 -8.35
N ARG A 84 -8.08 0.34 -7.68
CA ARG A 84 -8.48 -0.96 -8.19
C ARG A 84 -9.83 -0.83 -8.88
N VAL A 85 -9.90 -1.24 -10.12
CA VAL A 85 -11.16 -1.22 -10.88
C VAL A 85 -11.51 -2.63 -11.36
N LEU A 86 -12.79 -2.89 -11.51
CA LEU A 86 -13.24 -4.17 -12.06
C LEU A 86 -12.88 -4.26 -13.53
N PRO A 87 -12.58 -5.47 -14.03
CA PRO A 87 -12.33 -5.65 -15.47
C PRO A 87 -13.50 -5.14 -16.29
N VAL A 88 -13.18 -4.47 -17.40
CA VAL A 88 -14.21 -3.90 -18.29
C VAL A 88 -15.13 -4.97 -18.81
N GLU A 89 -14.60 -6.16 -19.09
CA GLU A 89 -15.37 -7.29 -19.59
C GLU A 89 -16.46 -7.75 -18.65
N LEU A 90 -16.30 -7.43 -17.37
CA LEU A 90 -17.24 -7.87 -16.33
C LEU A 90 -18.15 -6.75 -15.85
N ARG A 91 -18.19 -5.63 -16.57
CA ARG A 91 -18.97 -4.46 -16.14
C ARG A 91 -20.45 -4.76 -15.96
N ASN A 92 -21.01 -5.65 -16.76
CA ASN A 92 -22.40 -6.05 -16.67
C ASN A 92 -22.59 -7.39 -15.96
N ALA A 93 -21.57 -7.88 -15.29
CA ALA A 93 -21.62 -9.16 -14.61
C ALA A 93 -22.47 -9.07 -13.36
N ARG A 94 -23.11 -10.20 -13.03
CA ARG A 94 -23.80 -10.32 -11.75
C ARG A 94 -22.75 -10.60 -10.68
N ILE A 95 -22.69 -9.75 -9.67
CA ILE A 95 -21.69 -9.88 -8.61
C ILE A 95 -22.24 -10.81 -7.55
N HIS A 96 -21.56 -11.93 -7.33
CA HIS A 96 -21.89 -12.85 -6.26
C HIS A 96 -21.09 -12.56 -4.99
N ARG A 97 -19.85 -12.17 -5.15
CA ARG A 97 -18.97 -11.78 -4.04
C ARG A 97 -18.01 -10.71 -4.52
N LEU A 98 -17.75 -9.75 -3.65
CA LEU A 98 -16.81 -8.69 -3.92
C LEU A 98 -16.05 -8.43 -2.62
N GLU A 99 -15.11 -9.31 -2.31
CA GLU A 99 -14.38 -9.28 -1.05
C GLU A 99 -13.04 -8.55 -1.13
N LEU A 100 -12.47 -8.48 -2.34
CA LEU A 100 -11.23 -7.75 -2.51
C LEU A 100 -11.49 -6.25 -2.46
N PRO A 101 -10.59 -5.47 -1.84
CA PRO A 101 -10.78 -4.03 -1.75
C PRO A 101 -10.93 -3.38 -3.10
N GLN A 102 -11.84 -2.43 -3.19
CA GLN A 102 -12.20 -1.72 -4.41
C GLN A 102 -11.87 -0.24 -4.30
N GLY A 103 -11.69 0.39 -5.45
CA GLY A 103 -11.57 1.83 -5.52
C GLY A 103 -10.19 2.32 -5.18
N ARG A 104 -10.12 3.55 -4.70
CA ARG A 104 -8.87 4.23 -4.45
C ARG A 104 -8.14 3.68 -3.24
N PHE A 105 -6.83 3.54 -3.36
CA PHE A 105 -5.97 3.21 -2.22
C PHE A 105 -4.88 4.26 -2.07
N GLU A 106 -4.39 4.39 -0.85
CA GLU A 106 -3.26 5.26 -0.56
C GLU A 106 -2.53 4.72 0.67
N ARG A 107 -1.23 4.70 0.61
CA ARG A 107 -0.39 4.31 1.74
C ARG A 107 0.78 5.26 1.84
N ARG A 108 1.02 5.78 3.04
CA ARG A 108 2.12 6.70 3.30
C ARG A 108 3.13 6.02 4.22
N ILE A 109 4.40 6.14 3.86
CA ILE A 109 5.48 5.51 4.60
C ILE A 109 6.57 6.55 4.82
N VAL A 110 6.88 6.83 6.08
CA VAL A 110 7.99 7.72 6.40
C VAL A 110 9.28 6.94 6.19
N LEU A 111 10.15 7.48 5.35
CA LEU A 111 11.43 6.83 5.01
C LEU A 111 12.55 7.35 5.90
N PRO A 112 13.59 6.54 6.12
CA PRO A 112 14.82 7.07 6.73
C PRO A 112 15.37 8.21 5.89
N THR A 113 16.06 9.15 6.52
CA THR A 113 16.65 10.29 5.84
C THR A 113 17.62 9.82 4.76
N GLY A 114 17.48 10.38 3.57
CA GLY A 114 18.34 10.01 2.45
C GLY A 114 17.69 10.31 1.12
N ARG A 115 18.41 10.02 0.07
CA ARG A 115 17.93 10.13 -1.30
C ARG A 115 17.77 8.74 -1.88
N TYR A 116 16.73 8.56 -2.66
CA TYR A 116 16.38 7.25 -3.19
C TYR A 116 16.04 7.34 -4.66
N ALA A 117 16.47 6.34 -5.41
CA ALA A 117 15.98 6.13 -6.76
C ALA A 117 14.91 5.04 -6.67
N VAL A 118 13.73 5.30 -7.20
CA VAL A 118 12.60 4.41 -7.07
C VAL A 118 12.38 3.64 -8.36
N SER A 119 12.26 2.33 -8.27
CA SER A 119 11.83 1.50 -9.38
C SER A 119 10.67 0.61 -8.91
N ARG A 120 9.86 0.17 -9.86
CA ARG A 120 8.62 -0.55 -9.60
C ARG A 120 8.59 -1.82 -10.45
N PHE A 121 8.16 -2.92 -9.85
CA PHE A 121 8.03 -4.18 -10.58
C PHE A 121 7.02 -5.10 -9.89
N ALA A 122 6.56 -6.12 -10.61
CA ALA A 122 5.67 -7.12 -10.04
C ALA A 122 6.48 -8.24 -9.42
N MET A 123 6.05 -8.72 -8.26
CA MET A 123 6.75 -9.78 -7.55
C MET A 123 5.77 -10.58 -6.70
N ASN A 124 5.62 -11.86 -7.02
CA ASN A 124 4.82 -12.80 -6.21
C ASN A 124 3.42 -12.27 -5.84
N GLY A 125 2.74 -11.68 -6.82
CA GLY A 125 1.40 -11.16 -6.61
C GLY A 125 1.34 -9.80 -5.93
N CYS A 126 2.49 -9.19 -5.66
CA CYS A 126 2.57 -7.86 -5.07
C CYS A 126 3.14 -6.87 -6.08
N VAL A 127 2.94 -5.61 -5.81
CA VAL A 127 3.71 -4.56 -6.46
C VAL A 127 4.91 -4.27 -5.57
N ALA A 128 6.10 -4.38 -6.13
CA ALA A 128 7.33 -4.15 -5.40
C ALA A 128 7.92 -2.80 -5.78
N LEU A 129 8.36 -2.05 -4.77
CA LEU A 129 9.07 -0.80 -4.95
C LEU A 129 10.48 -0.98 -4.40
N ARG A 130 11.46 -0.78 -5.27
CA ARG A 130 12.86 -0.80 -4.86
C ARG A 130 13.35 0.63 -4.74
N LEU A 131 13.75 1.00 -3.54
CA LEU A 131 14.32 2.30 -3.28
C LEU A 131 15.81 2.15 -3.09
N SER A 132 16.57 2.45 -4.14
CA SER A 132 18.03 2.35 -4.10
C SER A 132 18.59 3.58 -3.39
N LYS A 133 19.43 3.36 -2.40
CA LYS A 133 20.04 4.45 -1.64
C LYS A 133 21.11 5.12 -2.47
N SER A 134 21.06 6.43 -2.55
CA SER A 134 22.13 7.20 -3.18
C SER A 134 23.18 7.55 -2.15
N THR A 135 24.43 7.35 -2.52
CA THR A 135 25.55 7.71 -1.66
C THR A 135 25.97 9.15 -1.91
#